data_eaf7e741db6dd75f1546251d603e4e8e
#
_entry.id   eaf7e741db6dd75f1546251d603e4e8e
#
_cell.length_a   1.000
_cell.length_b   1.000
_cell.length_c   1.000
_cell.angle_alpha   90.00
_cell.angle_beta   90.00
_cell.angle_gamma   90.00
#
_symmetry.space_group_name_H-M   'P 1'
#
loop_
_entity.id
_entity.type
_entity.pdbx_description
1 polymer ?
#
loop_
_entity_poly.entity_id
_entity_poly.type
_entity_poly.pdbx_seq_one_letter_code
_entity_poly.pdbx_strand_id
1 'polypeptide(L)'
;DQEIRNALYTCEFNEALVTIAESKDFRTLWGKLEDESYSRMEDCELVLRFFAYKSACKNNVAKPTAFLLDKYAEIAKQFTYHDVEVLKRLFNETLEIATKLFGNTAFKSSEKSNKSEKMIYDAIMISCAELIEEGYKERLMKLDNNKVSDEKFEVIKNNTDAFNGKYTSIKNVNERIALIRKFLTRLCDEI
;
A
#
# COMPACT_ATOMS: atom_id res chain seq x y z
N ASP A 1 8.92 -11.67 11.58
CA ASP A 1 8.20 -11.06 12.67
C ASP A 1 8.65 -9.62 12.82
N GLN A 2 7.70 -8.64 12.77
CA GLN A 2 8.05 -7.20 12.68
C GLN A 2 8.72 -6.68 13.97
N GLU A 3 8.39 -7.22 15.13
CA GLU A 3 9.06 -6.87 16.39
C GLU A 3 10.56 -7.16 16.35
N ILE A 4 10.94 -8.31 15.77
CA ILE A 4 12.33 -8.68 15.59
C ILE A 4 13.01 -7.73 14.61
N ARG A 5 12.35 -7.36 13.51
CA ARG A 5 12.88 -6.36 12.56
C ARG A 5 13.12 -5.03 13.24
N ASN A 6 12.15 -4.54 14.01
CA ASN A 6 12.28 -3.28 14.72
C ASN A 6 13.45 -3.28 15.70
N ALA A 7 13.70 -4.40 16.38
CA ALA A 7 14.83 -4.54 17.27
C ALA A 7 16.19 -4.64 16.54
N LEU A 8 16.24 -5.32 15.38
CA LEU A 8 17.48 -5.53 14.62
C LEU A 8 17.86 -4.35 13.73
N TYR A 9 16.88 -3.59 13.25
CA TYR A 9 17.07 -2.53 12.26
C TYR A 9 16.74 -1.14 12.81
N THR A 10 17.15 -0.84 14.05
CA THR A 10 16.94 0.47 14.67
C THR A 10 17.60 1.58 13.83
N CYS A 11 16.79 2.49 13.27
CA CYS A 11 17.23 3.63 12.46
C CYS A 11 16.08 4.63 12.30
N GLU A 12 16.36 5.82 11.74
CA GLU A 12 15.36 6.87 11.50
C GLU A 12 14.17 6.37 10.66
N PHE A 13 14.42 5.51 9.68
CA PHE A 13 13.35 4.92 8.87
C PHE A 13 12.41 4.06 9.73
N ASN A 14 12.95 3.31 10.68
CA ASN A 14 12.13 2.48 11.56
C ASN A 14 11.24 3.33 12.50
N GLU A 15 11.75 4.45 12.99
CA GLU A 15 10.95 5.43 13.76
C GLU A 15 9.84 6.03 12.88
N ALA A 16 10.14 6.30 11.62
CA ALA A 16 9.15 6.76 10.66
C ALA A 16 8.04 5.72 10.41
N LEU A 17 8.37 4.42 10.32
CA LEU A 17 7.37 3.35 10.20
C LEU A 17 6.38 3.38 11.38
N VAL A 18 6.88 3.51 12.61
CA VAL A 18 6.04 3.59 13.81
C VAL A 18 5.15 4.84 13.75
N THR A 19 5.73 6.00 13.44
CA THR A 19 4.99 7.27 13.36
C THR A 19 3.86 7.21 12.33
N ILE A 20 4.11 6.63 11.16
CA ILE A 20 3.10 6.47 10.10
C ILE A 20 2.03 5.47 10.55
N ALA A 21 2.43 4.32 11.10
CA ALA A 21 1.51 3.28 11.54
C ALA A 21 0.57 3.75 12.66
N GLU A 22 1.05 4.64 13.53
CA GLU A 22 0.26 5.24 14.60
C GLU A 22 -0.61 6.40 14.14
N SER A 23 -0.44 6.89 12.91
CA SER A 23 -1.21 8.02 12.40
C SER A 23 -2.71 7.71 12.38
N LYS A 24 -3.52 8.72 12.72
CA LYS A 24 -4.99 8.59 12.71
C LYS A 24 -5.51 8.23 11.32
N ASP A 25 -4.92 8.81 10.28
CA ASP A 25 -5.36 8.62 8.90
C ASP A 25 -5.14 7.17 8.44
N PHE A 26 -3.96 6.61 8.70
CA PHE A 26 -3.68 5.22 8.39
C PHE A 26 -4.61 4.26 9.14
N ARG A 27 -4.78 4.47 10.45
CA ARG A 27 -5.64 3.62 11.28
C ARG A 27 -7.12 3.73 10.92
N THR A 28 -7.57 4.90 10.51
CA THR A 28 -8.95 5.09 10.03
C THR A 28 -9.19 4.30 8.74
N LEU A 29 -8.23 4.32 7.82
CA LEU A 29 -8.37 3.69 6.51
C LEU A 29 -8.15 2.16 6.58
N TRP A 30 -7.17 1.70 7.34
CA TRP A 30 -6.92 0.27 7.52
C TRP A 30 -7.99 -0.41 8.36
N GLY A 31 -8.49 0.29 9.37
CA GLY A 31 -9.40 -0.23 10.37
C GLY A 31 -8.69 -0.61 11.67
N LYS A 32 -9.48 -0.95 12.69
CA LYS A 32 -8.94 -1.32 14.00
C LYS A 32 -8.29 -2.71 13.91
N LEU A 33 -7.02 -2.78 14.29
CA LEU A 33 -6.32 -4.05 14.49
C LEU A 33 -6.83 -4.72 15.78
N GLU A 34 -6.87 -6.05 15.78
CA GLU A 34 -7.08 -6.82 17.00
C GLU A 34 -5.88 -6.63 17.94
N ASP A 35 -6.09 -6.76 19.25
CA ASP A 35 -5.04 -6.50 20.27
C ASP A 35 -3.77 -7.34 20.02
N GLU A 36 -3.93 -8.59 19.57
CA GLU A 36 -2.80 -9.47 19.24
C GLU A 36 -2.02 -8.99 18.02
N SER A 37 -2.70 -8.50 16.98
CA SER A 37 -2.07 -7.95 15.77
C SER A 37 -1.35 -6.63 16.07
N TYR A 38 -1.92 -5.81 16.96
CA TYR A 38 -1.28 -4.59 17.43
C TYR A 38 0.00 -4.89 18.22
N SER A 39 -0.06 -5.86 19.15
CA SER A 39 1.11 -6.27 19.93
C SER A 39 2.25 -6.84 19.07
N ARG A 40 1.93 -7.38 17.88
CA ARG A 40 2.92 -7.87 16.89
C ARG A 40 3.39 -6.81 15.91
N MET A 41 2.99 -5.57 16.09
CA MET A 41 3.33 -4.45 15.20
C MET A 41 2.98 -4.72 13.72
N GLU A 42 1.83 -5.35 13.46
CA GLU A 42 1.37 -5.63 12.09
C GLU A 42 1.10 -4.37 11.28
N ASP A 43 0.74 -3.28 11.94
CA ASP A 43 0.60 -1.95 11.35
C ASP A 43 1.94 -1.42 10.80
N CYS A 44 3.03 -1.56 11.56
CA CYS A 44 4.38 -1.23 11.09
C CYS A 44 4.82 -2.12 9.92
N GLU A 45 4.44 -3.42 9.95
CA GLU A 45 4.70 -4.33 8.83
C GLU A 45 4.00 -3.88 7.56
N LEU A 46 2.76 -3.39 7.64
CA LEU A 46 2.01 -2.89 6.48
C LEU A 46 2.70 -1.67 5.84
N VAL A 47 3.18 -0.73 6.66
CA VAL A 47 3.93 0.43 6.16
C VAL A 47 5.24 -0.01 5.51
N LEU A 48 6.01 -0.89 6.14
CA LEU A 48 7.24 -1.46 5.58
C LEU A 48 6.95 -2.21 4.27
N ARG A 49 5.86 -2.97 4.23
CA ARG A 49 5.42 -3.73 3.07
C ARG A 49 5.18 -2.86 1.84
N PHE A 50 4.56 -1.69 2.02
CA PHE A 50 4.39 -0.73 0.93
C PHE A 50 5.73 -0.38 0.26
N PHE A 51 6.72 0.02 1.03
CA PHE A 51 8.03 0.41 0.50
C PHE A 51 8.78 -0.78 -0.11
N ALA A 52 8.81 -1.90 0.59
CA ALA A 52 9.51 -3.11 0.15
C ALA A 52 8.92 -3.67 -1.15
N TYR A 53 7.59 -3.73 -1.27
CA TYR A 53 6.93 -4.23 -2.46
C TYR A 53 7.04 -3.25 -3.63
N LYS A 54 6.86 -1.94 -3.41
CA LYS A 54 7.08 -0.93 -4.44
C LYS A 54 8.49 -1.05 -5.02
N SER A 55 9.50 -1.19 -4.17
CA SER A 55 10.89 -1.41 -4.60
C SER A 55 11.07 -2.73 -5.36
N ALA A 56 10.50 -3.83 -4.86
CA ALA A 56 10.62 -5.14 -5.48
C ALA A 56 9.91 -5.20 -6.85
N CYS A 57 8.74 -4.58 -6.98
CA CYS A 57 8.01 -4.48 -8.24
C CYS A 57 8.80 -3.69 -9.27
N LYS A 58 9.31 -2.52 -8.90
CA LYS A 58 10.13 -1.66 -9.77
C LYS A 58 11.38 -2.36 -10.28
N ASN A 59 12.03 -3.17 -9.43
CA ASN A 59 13.27 -3.87 -9.76
C ASN A 59 13.07 -5.34 -10.20
N ASN A 60 11.81 -5.78 -10.33
CA ASN A 60 11.41 -7.14 -10.70
C ASN A 60 12.08 -8.24 -9.83
N VAL A 61 12.14 -8.01 -8.51
CA VAL A 61 12.78 -8.92 -7.54
C VAL A 61 11.76 -9.93 -7.02
N ALA A 62 11.75 -11.14 -7.59
CA ALA A 62 10.85 -12.23 -7.21
C ALA A 62 11.40 -13.04 -6.02
N LYS A 63 11.12 -12.61 -4.81
CA LYS A 63 11.52 -13.26 -3.54
C LYS A 63 10.32 -13.36 -2.58
N PRO A 64 10.36 -14.27 -1.58
CA PRO A 64 9.35 -14.34 -0.53
C PRO A 64 9.18 -13.02 0.23
N THR A 65 7.98 -12.74 0.71
CA THR A 65 7.66 -11.51 1.46
C THR A 65 8.65 -11.22 2.59
N ALA A 66 8.92 -12.20 3.45
CA ALA A 66 9.84 -12.02 4.58
C ALA A 66 11.23 -11.53 4.11
N PHE A 67 11.77 -12.14 3.04
CA PHE A 67 13.05 -11.71 2.46
C PHE A 67 13.01 -10.27 1.95
N LEU A 68 11.91 -9.87 1.28
CA LEU A 68 11.78 -8.50 0.75
C LEU A 68 11.72 -7.47 1.87
N LEU A 69 10.97 -7.77 2.94
CA LEU A 69 10.86 -6.89 4.11
C LEU A 69 12.21 -6.75 4.82
N ASP A 70 12.89 -7.88 5.09
CA ASP A 70 14.19 -7.89 5.74
C ASP A 70 15.25 -7.14 4.92
N LYS A 71 15.27 -7.38 3.60
CA LYS A 71 16.23 -6.72 2.71
C LYS A 71 15.99 -5.22 2.60
N TYR A 72 14.73 -4.80 2.54
CA TYR A 72 14.40 -3.37 2.51
C TYR A 72 14.77 -2.69 3.83
N ALA A 73 14.46 -3.31 4.97
CA ALA A 73 14.83 -2.80 6.29
C ALA A 73 16.35 -2.70 6.47
N GLU A 74 17.12 -3.67 5.94
CA GLU A 74 18.59 -3.63 5.93
C GLU A 74 19.13 -2.44 5.13
N ILE A 75 18.61 -2.22 3.92
CA ILE A 75 19.00 -1.08 3.06
C ILE A 75 18.63 0.24 3.72
N ALA A 76 17.47 0.33 4.34
CA ALA A 76 16.95 1.53 4.98
C ALA A 76 17.80 2.03 6.15
N LYS A 77 18.69 1.20 6.73
CA LYS A 77 19.67 1.65 7.73
C LYS A 77 20.65 2.70 7.19
N GLN A 78 20.80 2.78 5.88
CA GLN A 78 21.68 3.73 5.22
C GLN A 78 20.95 4.98 4.70
N PHE A 79 19.65 5.06 4.89
CA PHE A 79 18.88 6.22 4.47
C PHE A 79 19.25 7.43 5.32
N THR A 80 19.41 8.55 4.64
CA THR A 80 19.58 9.85 5.30
C THR A 80 18.22 10.35 5.82
N TYR A 81 18.25 11.30 6.73
CA TYR A 81 17.05 12.01 7.18
C TYR A 81 16.21 12.53 6.00
N HIS A 82 16.87 13.08 4.97
CA HIS A 82 16.19 13.57 3.77
C HIS A 82 15.48 12.44 3.02
N ASP A 83 16.11 11.27 2.85
CA ASP A 83 15.50 10.12 2.20
C ASP A 83 14.25 9.65 2.95
N VAL A 84 14.33 9.59 4.28
CA VAL A 84 13.20 9.20 5.14
C VAL A 84 12.04 10.19 5.00
N GLU A 85 12.30 11.49 5.00
CA GLU A 85 11.25 12.52 4.83
C GLU A 85 10.60 12.46 3.43
N VAL A 86 11.36 12.14 2.39
CA VAL A 86 10.80 11.92 1.04
C VAL A 86 9.86 10.71 1.04
N LEU A 87 10.26 9.61 1.67
CA LEU A 87 9.45 8.39 1.76
C LEU A 87 8.17 8.62 2.59
N LYS A 88 8.27 9.32 3.73
CA LYS A 88 7.10 9.70 4.54
C LYS A 88 6.11 10.54 3.75
N ARG A 89 6.59 11.53 3.01
CA ARG A 89 5.74 12.36 2.15
C ARG A 89 5.03 11.53 1.10
N LEU A 90 5.76 10.68 0.38
CA LEU A 90 5.16 9.80 -0.63
C LEU A 90 4.07 8.91 -0.02
N PHE A 91 4.33 8.31 1.14
CA PHE A 91 3.35 7.46 1.81
C PHE A 91 2.09 8.26 2.17
N ASN A 92 2.25 9.43 2.80
CA ASN A 92 1.13 10.25 3.23
C ASN A 92 0.30 10.77 2.04
N GLU A 93 0.94 11.23 0.97
CA GLU A 93 0.26 11.65 -0.25
C GLU A 93 -0.50 10.47 -0.91
N THR A 94 0.09 9.29 -0.89
CA THR A 94 -0.56 8.07 -1.39
C THR A 94 -1.78 7.71 -0.55
N LEU A 95 -1.68 7.82 0.76
CA LEU A 95 -2.77 7.55 1.69
C LEU A 95 -3.91 8.56 1.52
N GLU A 96 -3.58 9.84 1.34
CA GLU A 96 -4.55 10.91 1.04
C GLU A 96 -5.34 10.60 -0.24
N ILE A 97 -4.66 10.23 -1.32
CA ILE A 97 -5.30 9.83 -2.58
C ILE A 97 -6.17 8.59 -2.38
N ALA A 98 -5.67 7.54 -1.72
CA ALA A 98 -6.44 6.32 -1.46
C ALA A 98 -7.71 6.64 -0.63
N THR A 99 -7.60 7.52 0.36
CA THR A 99 -8.73 7.98 1.18
C THR A 99 -9.75 8.75 0.34
N LYS A 100 -9.28 9.68 -0.51
CA LYS A 100 -10.13 10.49 -1.39
C LYS A 100 -10.88 9.61 -2.40
N LEU A 101 -10.21 8.63 -3.00
CA LEU A 101 -10.78 7.80 -4.06
C LEU A 101 -11.73 6.72 -3.56
N PHE A 102 -11.44 6.12 -2.41
CA PHE A 102 -12.10 4.88 -1.97
C PHE A 102 -12.73 4.96 -0.58
N GLY A 103 -12.47 6.03 0.18
CA GLY A 103 -12.93 6.18 1.55
C GLY A 103 -12.59 4.96 2.42
N ASN A 104 -13.49 4.58 3.29
CA ASN A 104 -13.34 3.44 4.20
C ASN A 104 -13.38 2.06 3.52
N THR A 105 -13.53 2.02 2.21
CA THR A 105 -13.52 0.78 1.41
C THR A 105 -12.19 0.56 0.68
N ALA A 106 -11.21 1.45 0.85
CA ALA A 106 -9.95 1.45 0.08
C ALA A 106 -9.30 0.06 0.02
N PHE A 107 -9.20 -0.62 1.14
CA PHE A 107 -8.49 -1.90 1.24
C PHE A 107 -9.41 -3.12 1.33
N LYS A 108 -10.66 -2.98 0.89
CA LYS A 108 -11.66 -4.04 0.91
C LYS A 108 -11.93 -4.57 -0.50
N SER A 109 -12.18 -5.87 -0.61
CA SER A 109 -12.52 -6.54 -1.87
C SER A 109 -13.98 -6.35 -2.29
N SER A 110 -14.85 -5.94 -1.37
CA SER A 110 -16.26 -5.61 -1.62
C SER A 110 -16.78 -4.63 -0.58
N GLU A 111 -17.91 -3.96 -0.87
CA GLU A 111 -18.59 -3.08 0.09
C GLU A 111 -19.01 -3.79 1.38
N LYS A 112 -19.38 -5.07 1.26
CA LYS A 112 -19.84 -5.91 2.36
C LYS A 112 -18.70 -6.45 3.22
N SER A 113 -17.45 -6.30 2.79
CA SER A 113 -16.30 -6.76 3.57
C SER A 113 -16.10 -5.88 4.80
N ASN A 114 -16.01 -6.53 5.95
CA ASN A 114 -15.75 -5.85 7.23
C ASN A 114 -14.24 -5.71 7.51
N LYS A 115 -13.38 -6.37 6.72
CA LYS A 115 -11.93 -6.41 6.95
C LYS A 115 -11.18 -5.84 5.76
N SER A 116 -10.11 -5.11 6.05
CA SER A 116 -9.09 -4.73 5.08
C SER A 116 -8.22 -5.94 4.71
N GLU A 117 -7.78 -5.99 3.47
CA GLU A 117 -7.03 -7.12 2.90
C GLU A 117 -5.67 -6.64 2.39
N LYS A 118 -4.58 -7.31 2.86
CA LYS A 118 -3.19 -6.94 2.51
C LYS A 118 -2.96 -6.90 0.99
N MET A 119 -3.58 -7.79 0.22
CA MET A 119 -3.42 -7.81 -1.24
C MET A 119 -4.09 -6.62 -1.93
N ILE A 120 -5.23 -6.15 -1.41
CA ILE A 120 -5.90 -4.96 -1.94
C ILE A 120 -5.12 -3.71 -1.55
N TYR A 121 -4.63 -3.67 -0.31
CA TYR A 121 -3.72 -2.62 0.17
C TYR A 121 -2.49 -2.49 -0.73
N ASP A 122 -1.79 -3.60 -1.01
CA ASP A 122 -0.62 -3.58 -1.88
C ASP A 122 -0.96 -2.99 -3.26
N ALA A 123 -2.06 -3.47 -3.86
CA ALA A 123 -2.46 -3.04 -5.20
C ALA A 123 -2.86 -1.56 -5.23
N ILE A 124 -3.67 -1.09 -4.28
CA ILE A 124 -4.14 0.30 -4.23
C ILE A 124 -2.99 1.26 -3.91
N MET A 125 -2.25 0.99 -2.83
CA MET A 125 -1.20 1.90 -2.38
C MET A 125 -0.07 2.04 -3.41
N ILE A 126 0.38 0.93 -4.00
CA ILE A 126 1.46 1.00 -4.99
C ILE A 126 0.98 1.67 -6.27
N SER A 127 -0.24 1.36 -6.74
CA SER A 127 -0.81 1.99 -7.93
C SER A 127 -0.96 3.51 -7.76
N CYS A 128 -1.49 3.96 -6.62
CA CYS A 128 -1.62 5.39 -6.33
C CYS A 128 -0.24 6.07 -6.25
N ALA A 129 0.74 5.44 -5.58
CA ALA A 129 2.09 6.00 -5.48
C ALA A 129 2.77 6.15 -6.85
N GLU A 130 2.67 5.15 -7.72
CA GLU A 130 3.23 5.21 -9.06
C GLU A 130 2.56 6.30 -9.91
N LEU A 131 1.23 6.42 -9.84
CA LEU A 131 0.50 7.47 -10.56
C LEU A 131 0.83 8.87 -10.03
N ILE A 132 1.07 9.04 -8.72
CA ILE A 132 1.55 10.30 -8.16
C ILE A 132 2.92 10.66 -8.73
N GLU A 133 3.86 9.71 -8.76
CA GLU A 133 5.21 9.91 -9.32
C GLU A 133 5.18 10.22 -10.83
N GLU A 134 4.18 9.73 -11.55
CA GLU A 134 3.93 10.01 -12.97
C GLU A 134 3.17 11.33 -13.23
N GLY A 135 2.83 12.07 -12.17
CA GLY A 135 2.19 13.40 -12.27
C GLY A 135 0.67 13.38 -12.35
N TYR A 136 -0.01 12.25 -12.07
CA TYR A 136 -1.47 12.15 -12.10
C TYR A 136 -2.17 12.66 -10.85
N LYS A 137 -1.45 13.14 -9.82
CA LYS A 137 -2.01 13.53 -8.52
C LYS A 137 -3.24 14.43 -8.65
N GLU A 138 -3.14 15.52 -9.42
CA GLU A 138 -4.26 16.47 -9.55
C GLU A 138 -5.48 15.88 -10.25
N ARG A 139 -5.28 14.98 -11.23
CA ARG A 139 -6.37 14.28 -11.92
C ARG A 139 -7.05 13.29 -10.98
N LEU A 140 -6.28 12.49 -10.24
CA LEU A 140 -6.80 11.58 -9.22
C LEU A 140 -7.68 12.31 -8.19
N MET A 141 -7.26 13.49 -7.73
CA MET A 141 -8.02 14.30 -6.78
C MET A 141 -9.36 14.81 -7.33
N LYS A 142 -9.53 14.89 -8.65
CA LYS A 142 -10.76 15.34 -9.31
C LYS A 142 -11.75 14.21 -9.60
N LEU A 143 -11.33 12.96 -9.51
CA LEU A 143 -12.20 11.82 -9.79
C LEU A 143 -13.38 11.75 -8.79
N ASP A 144 -14.54 11.31 -9.28
CA ASP A 144 -15.68 10.99 -8.45
C ASP A 144 -15.43 9.70 -7.67
N ASN A 145 -15.49 9.77 -6.35
CA ASN A 145 -15.15 8.66 -5.46
C ASN A 145 -16.15 7.50 -5.54
N ASN A 146 -17.43 7.75 -5.80
CA ASN A 146 -18.43 6.69 -5.94
C ASN A 146 -18.13 5.88 -7.20
N LYS A 147 -17.93 6.56 -8.34
CA LYS A 147 -17.57 5.93 -9.62
C LYS A 147 -16.29 5.10 -9.49
N VAL A 148 -15.26 5.64 -8.81
CA VAL A 148 -13.97 4.95 -8.63
C VAL A 148 -14.11 3.72 -7.74
N SER A 149 -14.89 3.81 -6.66
CA SER A 149 -15.13 2.67 -5.75
C SER A 149 -15.90 1.55 -6.44
N ASP A 150 -16.96 1.89 -7.19
CA ASP A 150 -17.74 0.91 -7.93
C ASP A 150 -16.89 0.17 -8.97
N GLU A 151 -16.09 0.91 -9.74
CA GLU A 151 -15.18 0.30 -10.71
C GLU A 151 -14.11 -0.58 -10.07
N LYS A 152 -13.55 -0.17 -8.93
CA LYS A 152 -12.63 -1.03 -8.19
C LYS A 152 -13.26 -2.38 -7.87
N PHE A 153 -14.50 -2.39 -7.38
CA PHE A 153 -15.18 -3.64 -7.04
C PHE A 153 -15.49 -4.49 -8.27
N GLU A 154 -15.87 -3.88 -9.38
CA GLU A 154 -16.06 -4.61 -10.65
C GLU A 154 -14.72 -5.17 -11.18
N VAL A 155 -13.62 -4.42 -11.08
CA VAL A 155 -12.28 -4.92 -11.46
C VAL A 155 -11.90 -6.12 -10.62
N ILE A 156 -12.09 -6.07 -9.29
CA ILE A 156 -11.78 -7.19 -8.39
C ILE A 156 -12.66 -8.41 -8.72
N LYS A 157 -13.96 -8.21 -8.90
CA LYS A 157 -14.93 -9.26 -9.20
C LYS A 157 -14.66 -9.96 -10.53
N ASN A 158 -14.27 -9.19 -11.55
CA ASN A 158 -13.98 -9.73 -12.88
C ASN A 158 -12.59 -10.36 -13.00
N ASN A 159 -11.74 -10.23 -11.98
CA ASN A 159 -10.36 -10.75 -11.96
C ASN A 159 -10.11 -11.55 -10.66
N THR A 160 -11.05 -12.40 -10.26
CA THR A 160 -11.00 -13.16 -8.99
C THR A 160 -9.72 -13.97 -8.84
N ASP A 161 -9.14 -14.49 -9.91
CA ASP A 161 -7.89 -15.25 -9.87
C ASP A 161 -6.70 -14.40 -9.44
N ALA A 162 -6.63 -13.15 -9.91
CA ALA A 162 -5.59 -12.21 -9.49
C ALA A 162 -5.76 -11.77 -8.03
N PHE A 163 -7.00 -11.62 -7.56
CA PHE A 163 -7.35 -11.13 -6.22
C PHE A 163 -7.71 -12.24 -5.23
N ASN A 164 -7.38 -13.49 -5.53
CA ASN A 164 -7.51 -14.53 -4.54
C ASN A 164 -6.23 -14.56 -3.66
N GLY A 165 -6.39 -14.50 -2.34
CA GLY A 165 -5.29 -14.32 -1.37
C GLY A 165 -4.22 -15.43 -1.34
N LYS A 166 -4.28 -16.44 -2.22
CA LYS A 166 -3.31 -17.52 -2.31
C LYS A 166 -2.02 -17.13 -3.03
N TYR A 167 -2.06 -16.07 -3.85
CA TYR A 167 -0.95 -15.69 -4.72
C TYR A 167 -0.23 -14.43 -4.22
N THR A 168 0.92 -14.62 -3.56
CA THR A 168 1.73 -13.56 -2.97
C THR A 168 3.03 -13.28 -3.72
N SER A 169 3.26 -13.93 -4.86
CA SER A 169 4.48 -13.69 -5.67
C SER A 169 4.47 -12.27 -6.25
N ILE A 170 5.65 -11.70 -6.48
CA ILE A 170 5.79 -10.36 -7.08
C ILE A 170 5.09 -10.29 -8.46
N LYS A 171 5.08 -11.38 -9.22
CA LYS A 171 4.33 -11.45 -10.47
C LYS A 171 2.84 -11.16 -10.25
N ASN A 172 2.22 -11.80 -9.25
CA ASN A 172 0.80 -11.60 -8.94
C ASN A 172 0.53 -10.21 -8.33
N VAL A 173 1.48 -9.69 -7.55
CA VAL A 173 1.41 -8.29 -7.07
C VAL A 173 1.40 -7.32 -8.24
N ASN A 174 2.33 -7.47 -9.21
CA ASN A 174 2.40 -6.64 -10.41
C ASN A 174 1.13 -6.74 -11.26
N GLU A 175 0.54 -7.94 -11.38
CA GLU A 175 -0.73 -8.12 -12.10
C GLU A 175 -1.87 -7.32 -11.46
N ARG A 176 -2.01 -7.37 -10.14
CA ARG A 176 -3.01 -6.57 -9.41
C ARG A 176 -2.77 -5.07 -9.54
N ILE A 177 -1.51 -4.63 -9.43
CA ILE A 177 -1.12 -3.23 -9.64
C ILE A 177 -1.51 -2.79 -11.05
N ALA A 178 -1.20 -3.59 -12.08
CA ALA A 178 -1.52 -3.27 -13.46
C ALA A 178 -3.03 -3.12 -13.69
N LEU A 179 -3.86 -3.99 -13.08
CA LEU A 179 -5.31 -3.91 -13.16
C LEU A 179 -5.85 -2.61 -12.53
N ILE A 180 -5.38 -2.28 -11.32
CA ILE A 180 -5.80 -1.04 -10.62
C ILE A 180 -5.32 0.19 -11.39
N ARG A 181 -4.07 0.24 -11.82
CA ARG A 181 -3.54 1.35 -12.61
C ARG A 181 -4.31 1.57 -13.89
N LYS A 182 -4.60 0.50 -14.62
CA LYS A 182 -5.31 0.58 -15.90
C LYS A 182 -6.65 1.31 -15.77
N PHE A 183 -7.46 0.97 -14.77
CA PHE A 183 -8.74 1.65 -14.63
C PHE A 183 -8.58 3.08 -14.10
N LEU A 184 -7.67 3.34 -13.14
CA LEU A 184 -7.43 4.69 -12.64
C LEU A 184 -6.92 5.63 -13.73
N THR A 185 -5.95 5.19 -14.54
CA THR A 185 -5.42 5.98 -15.66
C THR A 185 -6.53 6.29 -16.65
N ARG A 186 -7.34 5.29 -17.04
CA ARG A 186 -8.49 5.51 -17.94
C ARG A 186 -9.43 6.57 -17.40
N LEU A 187 -9.82 6.50 -16.13
CA LEU A 187 -10.70 7.51 -15.51
C LEU A 187 -10.05 8.91 -15.48
N CYS A 188 -8.74 8.99 -15.27
CA CYS A 188 -8.02 10.26 -15.32
C CYS A 188 -7.94 10.86 -16.73
N ASP A 189 -7.97 10.02 -17.76
CA ASP A 189 -7.90 10.48 -19.17
C ASP A 189 -9.28 10.88 -19.73
N GLU A 190 -10.37 10.51 -19.02
CA GLU A 190 -11.76 10.90 -19.33
C GLU A 190 -12.12 12.32 -18.85
N ILE A 191 -11.26 12.97 -18.02
CA ILE A 191 -11.49 14.32 -17.45
C ILE A 191 -10.48 15.32 -18.01
#